data_613e84e918a236cd546ff57059b5eb54
#
_entry.id   613e84e918a236cd546ff57059b5eb54
#
_cell.length_a   1.000
_cell.length_b   1.000
_cell.length_c   1.000
_cell.angle_alpha   90.00
_cell.angle_beta   90.00
_cell.angle_gamma   90.00
#
_symmetry.space_group_name_H-M   'P 1'
#
loop_
_entity.id
_entity.type
_entity.pdbx_description
1 polymer ?
#
loop_
_entity_poly.entity_id
_entity_poly.type
_entity_poly.pdbx_seq_one_letter_code
_entity_poly.pdbx_strand_id
1 'polypeptide(L)'
;MSLATIRETPGLDAYLEDLEGQLVAAVEAYPGLVSAVGADALEAGGKRLRPLLVFLAAGPGEAPLAAGAAVELVHMATLVHDDLIDRARYRRGRESAWASHGPEAARAAGDYLFARAFAELAATGDRAAVRSLAGATLALARGEALQRAQTHDPETSVEDYLQRCSLKTGKLFEAACLLGSGGDKSLGEFGLALGIAFQIADDILDCAGETIETGKIAGTDLREGTPTLPLILAAREDASVRAALAGGPLDGALLRVAETGALQLSRETALDYARRARTCLDGHARRDELEALTDAVVDRES
;
A
#
# COMPACT_ATOMS: atom_id res chain seq x y z
N MET A 1 16.36 -2.08 15.00
CA MET A 1 17.00 -2.92 13.93
C MET A 1 16.68 -2.26 12.60
N SER A 2 17.62 -2.18 11.65
CA SER A 2 17.44 -1.44 10.39
C SER A 2 16.96 -2.36 9.26
N LEU A 3 16.48 -1.78 8.15
CA LEU A 3 16.20 -2.50 6.88
C LEU A 3 17.39 -3.35 6.41
N ALA A 4 18.61 -3.04 6.84
CA ALA A 4 19.82 -3.86 6.57
C ALA A 4 19.67 -5.27 7.14
N THR A 5 19.08 -5.42 8.33
CA THR A 5 18.88 -6.74 8.98
C THR A 5 17.94 -7.63 8.15
N ILE A 6 16.94 -7.04 7.51
CA ILE A 6 15.99 -7.79 6.66
C ILE A 6 16.70 -8.31 5.41
N ARG A 7 17.61 -7.51 4.83
CA ARG A 7 18.37 -7.91 3.63
C ARG A 7 19.33 -9.07 3.86
N GLU A 8 19.73 -9.30 5.11
CA GLU A 8 20.59 -10.43 5.50
C GLU A 8 19.80 -11.72 5.74
N THR A 9 18.45 -11.70 5.61
CA THR A 9 17.62 -12.89 5.82
C THR A 9 17.97 -13.98 4.79
N PRO A 10 18.38 -15.17 5.22
CA PRO A 10 18.77 -16.24 4.31
C PRO A 10 17.66 -16.57 3.32
N GLY A 11 18.01 -16.62 2.01
CA GLY A 11 17.11 -16.95 0.91
C GLY A 11 16.28 -15.78 0.38
N LEU A 12 16.33 -14.59 0.99
CA LEU A 12 15.55 -13.45 0.53
C LEU A 12 15.98 -12.97 -0.86
N ASP A 13 17.29 -12.84 -1.11
CA ASP A 13 17.78 -12.35 -2.41
C ASP A 13 17.39 -13.29 -3.55
N ALA A 14 17.52 -14.60 -3.36
CA ALA A 14 17.10 -15.60 -4.35
C ALA A 14 15.59 -15.53 -4.58
N TYR A 15 14.79 -15.42 -3.52
CA TYR A 15 13.34 -15.28 -3.64
C TYR A 15 12.94 -14.01 -4.42
N LEU A 16 13.61 -12.89 -4.17
CA LEU A 16 13.31 -11.63 -4.87
C LEU A 16 13.75 -11.69 -6.34
N GLU A 17 14.85 -12.35 -6.66
CA GLU A 17 15.30 -12.58 -8.05
C GLU A 17 14.29 -13.44 -8.81
N ASP A 18 13.87 -14.57 -8.23
CA ASP A 18 12.85 -15.45 -8.80
C ASP A 18 11.51 -14.72 -8.98
N LEU A 19 11.13 -13.89 -7.99
CA LEU A 19 9.93 -13.08 -8.04
C LEU A 19 9.95 -12.08 -9.20
N GLU A 20 11.04 -11.34 -9.38
CA GLU A 20 11.17 -10.41 -10.51
C GLU A 20 11.08 -11.15 -11.85
N GLY A 21 11.71 -12.31 -11.97
CA GLY A 21 11.58 -13.16 -13.15
C GLY A 21 10.14 -13.58 -13.42
N GLN A 22 9.40 -13.98 -12.39
CA GLN A 22 7.97 -14.35 -12.53
C GLN A 22 7.08 -13.15 -12.87
N LEU A 23 7.33 -11.98 -12.30
CA LEU A 23 6.60 -10.75 -12.63
C LEU A 23 6.84 -10.33 -14.08
N VAL A 24 8.07 -10.37 -14.56
CA VAL A 24 8.40 -10.11 -15.97
C VAL A 24 7.66 -11.08 -16.87
N ALA A 25 7.75 -12.39 -16.60
CA ALA A 25 7.06 -13.41 -17.39
C ALA A 25 5.54 -13.22 -17.40
N ALA A 26 4.96 -12.81 -16.27
CA ALA A 26 3.54 -12.55 -16.15
C ALA A 26 3.09 -11.34 -17.00
N VAL A 27 3.89 -10.28 -17.03
CA VAL A 27 3.63 -9.06 -17.81
C VAL A 27 3.82 -9.32 -19.32
N GLU A 28 4.84 -10.07 -19.70
CA GLU A 28 5.18 -10.37 -21.09
C GLU A 28 4.33 -11.48 -21.71
N ALA A 29 3.55 -12.21 -20.91
CA ALA A 29 2.74 -13.34 -21.39
C ALA A 29 1.69 -12.93 -22.43
N TYR A 30 1.30 -11.67 -22.50
CA TYR A 30 0.40 -11.12 -23.51
C TYR A 30 1.07 -9.95 -24.22
N PRO A 31 1.74 -10.17 -25.37
CA PRO A 31 2.52 -9.15 -26.08
C PRO A 31 1.66 -8.00 -26.60
N GLY A 32 2.27 -6.83 -26.73
CA GLY A 32 1.63 -5.62 -27.26
C GLY A 32 1.42 -4.55 -26.20
N LEU A 33 0.36 -3.75 -26.32
CA LEU A 33 0.14 -2.58 -25.48
C LEU A 33 0.04 -2.91 -23.99
N VAL A 34 -0.61 -4.02 -23.64
CA VAL A 34 -0.75 -4.46 -22.24
C VAL A 34 0.61 -4.79 -21.61
N SER A 35 1.48 -5.48 -22.38
CA SER A 35 2.84 -5.79 -21.95
C SER A 35 3.68 -4.52 -21.78
N ALA A 36 3.57 -3.55 -22.70
CA ALA A 36 4.29 -2.28 -22.60
C ALA A 36 3.90 -1.50 -21.33
N VAL A 37 2.61 -1.36 -21.06
CA VAL A 37 2.10 -0.69 -19.85
C VAL A 37 2.51 -1.43 -18.57
N GLY A 38 2.42 -2.76 -18.60
CA GLY A 38 2.82 -3.60 -17.46
C GLY A 38 4.33 -3.52 -17.19
N ALA A 39 5.16 -3.48 -18.23
CA ALA A 39 6.60 -3.29 -18.11
C ALA A 39 6.94 -1.92 -17.52
N ASP A 40 6.32 -0.84 -17.99
CA ASP A 40 6.50 0.49 -17.40
C ASP A 40 6.12 0.52 -15.90
N ALA A 41 5.01 -0.14 -15.53
CA ALA A 41 4.60 -0.25 -14.13
C ALA A 41 5.59 -1.07 -13.28
N LEU A 42 6.19 -2.11 -13.87
CA LEU A 42 7.20 -2.94 -13.22
C LEU A 42 8.53 -2.18 -13.07
N GLU A 43 8.98 -1.49 -14.13
CA GLU A 43 10.19 -0.67 -14.17
C GLU A 43 10.11 0.58 -13.27
N ALA A 44 8.92 1.08 -12.99
CA ALA A 44 8.74 2.15 -12.00
C ALA A 44 9.24 1.70 -10.61
N GLY A 45 9.56 0.42 -10.47
CA GLY A 45 10.19 -0.17 -9.31
C GLY A 45 9.27 -0.23 -8.10
N GLY A 46 9.86 -0.60 -6.97
CA GLY A 46 9.16 -0.67 -5.69
C GLY A 46 9.99 -1.41 -4.66
N LYS A 47 9.67 -1.22 -3.39
CA LYS A 47 10.34 -1.92 -2.28
C LYS A 47 9.89 -3.38 -2.15
N ARG A 48 8.98 -3.86 -3.02
CA ARG A 48 8.38 -5.21 -2.98
C ARG A 48 7.92 -5.62 -1.58
N LEU A 49 7.35 -4.66 -0.86
CA LEU A 49 6.99 -4.85 0.55
C LEU A 49 5.98 -5.98 0.76
N ARG A 50 5.01 -6.15 -0.13
CA ARG A 50 3.99 -7.21 0.00
C ARG A 50 4.56 -8.60 -0.29
N PRO A 51 5.35 -8.82 -1.36
CA PRO A 51 6.11 -10.06 -1.52
C PRO A 51 7.08 -10.35 -0.38
N LEU A 52 7.74 -9.33 0.16
CA LEU A 52 8.59 -9.48 1.34
C LEU A 52 7.80 -10.00 2.54
N LEU A 53 6.57 -9.53 2.75
CA LEU A 53 5.68 -10.05 3.79
C LEU A 53 5.32 -11.51 3.55
N VAL A 54 5.05 -11.92 2.29
CA VAL A 54 4.83 -13.34 1.94
C VAL A 54 6.03 -14.17 2.33
N PHE A 55 7.24 -13.72 1.99
CA PHE A 55 8.49 -14.41 2.31
C PHE A 55 8.74 -14.53 3.81
N LEU A 56 8.59 -13.43 4.55
CA LEU A 56 8.82 -13.42 5.99
C LEU A 56 7.77 -14.26 6.74
N ALA A 57 6.52 -14.18 6.35
CA ALA A 57 5.42 -14.94 6.95
C ALA A 57 5.53 -16.46 6.70
N ALA A 58 6.19 -16.88 5.62
CA ALA A 58 6.46 -18.30 5.36
C ALA A 58 7.42 -18.94 6.38
N GLY A 59 8.14 -18.12 7.16
CA GLY A 59 9.16 -18.64 8.07
C GLY A 59 10.38 -19.20 7.33
N PRO A 60 11.13 -20.13 7.93
CA PRO A 60 12.36 -20.68 7.34
C PRO A 60 12.12 -21.68 6.20
N GLY A 61 10.88 -21.97 5.84
CA GLY A 61 10.52 -22.84 4.73
C GLY A 61 10.62 -22.16 3.37
N GLU A 62 10.25 -22.89 2.32
CA GLU A 62 10.14 -22.34 0.97
C GLU A 62 8.95 -21.37 0.89
N ALA A 63 9.23 -20.13 0.56
CA ALA A 63 8.19 -19.12 0.43
C ALA A 63 7.39 -19.32 -0.88
N PRO A 64 6.04 -19.20 -0.85
CA PRO A 64 5.21 -19.43 -2.02
C PRO A 64 5.37 -18.31 -3.06
N LEU A 65 6.23 -18.52 -4.05
CA LEU A 65 6.58 -17.54 -5.08
C LEU A 65 5.35 -17.02 -5.84
N ALA A 66 4.44 -17.93 -6.23
CA ALA A 66 3.20 -17.56 -6.91
C ALA A 66 2.31 -16.63 -6.07
N ALA A 67 2.31 -16.77 -4.74
CA ALA A 67 1.60 -15.88 -3.84
C ALA A 67 2.26 -14.49 -3.79
N GLY A 68 3.58 -14.43 -3.74
CA GLY A 68 4.33 -13.18 -3.82
C GLY A 68 4.07 -12.43 -5.13
N ALA A 69 4.11 -13.13 -6.25
CA ALA A 69 3.79 -12.57 -7.56
C ALA A 69 2.33 -12.08 -7.62
N ALA A 70 1.38 -12.87 -7.13
CA ALA A 70 -0.04 -12.52 -7.19
C ALA A 70 -0.37 -11.26 -6.36
N VAL A 71 0.14 -11.12 -5.14
CA VAL A 71 -0.10 -9.91 -4.34
C VAL A 71 0.55 -8.67 -4.96
N GLU A 72 1.72 -8.81 -5.58
CA GLU A 72 2.39 -7.69 -6.26
C GLU A 72 1.65 -7.30 -7.55
N LEU A 73 1.20 -8.26 -8.35
CA LEU A 73 0.38 -8.00 -9.53
C LEU A 73 -0.92 -7.27 -9.19
N VAL A 74 -1.62 -7.66 -8.10
CA VAL A 74 -2.77 -6.92 -7.59
C VAL A 74 -2.37 -5.50 -7.22
N HIS A 75 -1.26 -5.32 -6.51
CA HIS A 75 -0.77 -3.99 -6.15
C HIS A 75 -0.44 -3.14 -7.38
N MET A 76 0.28 -3.69 -8.36
CA MET A 76 0.57 -2.98 -9.62
C MET A 76 -0.72 -2.58 -10.35
N ALA A 77 -1.70 -3.47 -10.42
CA ALA A 77 -3.00 -3.18 -11.01
C ALA A 77 -3.71 -2.01 -10.32
N THR A 78 -3.70 -1.97 -8.97
CA THR A 78 -4.29 -0.85 -8.22
C THR A 78 -3.58 0.46 -8.53
N LEU A 79 -2.24 0.46 -8.62
CA LEU A 79 -1.48 1.68 -8.94
C LEU A 79 -1.80 2.21 -10.33
N VAL A 80 -1.94 1.32 -11.33
CA VAL A 80 -2.31 1.71 -12.70
C VAL A 80 -3.73 2.29 -12.76
N HIS A 81 -4.68 1.70 -12.03
CA HIS A 81 -6.05 2.19 -11.94
C HIS A 81 -6.14 3.49 -11.14
N ASP A 82 -5.44 3.61 -10.00
CA ASP A 82 -5.41 4.82 -9.19
C ASP A 82 -4.88 6.01 -10.00
N ASP A 83 -3.75 5.84 -10.73
CA ASP A 83 -3.20 6.89 -11.59
C ASP A 83 -4.18 7.34 -12.67
N LEU A 84 -4.95 6.42 -13.24
CA LEU A 84 -5.98 6.73 -14.23
C LEU A 84 -7.16 7.49 -13.60
N ILE A 85 -7.62 7.07 -12.43
CA ILE A 85 -8.76 7.66 -11.72
C ILE A 85 -8.42 9.07 -11.23
N ASP A 86 -7.21 9.23 -10.65
CA ASP A 86 -6.73 10.50 -10.08
C ASP A 86 -6.10 11.41 -11.14
N ARG A 87 -5.98 10.93 -12.40
CA ARG A 87 -5.30 11.63 -13.49
C ARG A 87 -3.87 12.06 -13.12
N ALA A 88 -3.20 11.25 -12.33
CA ALA A 88 -1.85 11.49 -11.87
C ALA A 88 -0.85 11.32 -13.03
N ARG A 89 -0.32 12.40 -13.57
CA ARG A 89 0.59 12.35 -14.75
C ARG A 89 1.93 11.70 -14.45
N TYR A 90 2.36 11.74 -13.20
CA TYR A 90 3.66 11.23 -12.79
C TYR A 90 3.53 10.30 -11.60
N ARG A 91 4.29 9.21 -11.62
CA ARG A 91 4.47 8.27 -10.51
C ARG A 91 5.96 7.96 -10.34
N ARG A 92 6.49 8.21 -9.14
CA ARG A 92 7.92 7.99 -8.82
C ARG A 92 8.86 8.66 -9.82
N GLY A 93 8.54 9.88 -10.25
CA GLY A 93 9.35 10.68 -11.19
C GLY A 93 9.26 10.26 -12.66
N ARG A 94 8.43 9.25 -13.01
CA ARG A 94 8.15 8.82 -14.39
C ARG A 94 6.72 9.17 -14.79
N GLU A 95 6.46 9.28 -16.08
CA GLU A 95 5.07 9.39 -16.56
C GLU A 95 4.28 8.15 -16.16
N SER A 96 3.04 8.34 -15.71
CA SER A 96 2.14 7.25 -15.38
C SER A 96 1.66 6.52 -16.65
N ALA A 97 1.19 5.29 -16.49
CA ALA A 97 0.73 4.47 -17.60
C ALA A 97 -0.34 5.16 -18.46
N TRP A 98 -1.30 5.87 -17.85
CA TRP A 98 -2.32 6.58 -18.59
C TRP A 98 -1.78 7.83 -19.31
N ALA A 99 -0.78 8.50 -18.76
CA ALA A 99 -0.17 9.67 -19.39
C ALA A 99 0.66 9.29 -20.62
N SER A 100 1.37 8.14 -20.56
CA SER A 100 2.20 7.64 -21.66
C SER A 100 1.40 6.90 -22.75
N HIS A 101 0.40 6.09 -22.36
CA HIS A 101 -0.30 5.17 -23.29
C HIS A 101 -1.79 5.46 -23.46
N GLY A 102 -2.34 6.41 -22.73
CA GLY A 102 -3.74 6.78 -22.74
C GLY A 102 -4.63 5.95 -21.80
N PRO A 103 -5.84 6.45 -21.52
CA PRO A 103 -6.72 5.90 -20.49
C PRO A 103 -7.23 4.49 -20.79
N GLU A 104 -7.47 4.15 -22.04
CA GLU A 104 -7.97 2.83 -22.43
C GLU A 104 -6.90 1.76 -22.26
N ALA A 105 -5.64 2.08 -22.60
CA ALA A 105 -4.50 1.20 -22.42
C ALA A 105 -4.21 0.95 -20.95
N ALA A 106 -4.19 1.99 -20.14
CA ALA A 106 -3.99 1.88 -18.69
C ALA A 106 -5.08 1.02 -18.05
N ARG A 107 -6.36 1.25 -18.39
CA ARG A 107 -7.46 0.42 -17.88
C ARG A 107 -7.28 -1.04 -18.27
N ALA A 108 -7.04 -1.33 -19.56
CA ALA A 108 -6.89 -2.70 -20.05
C ALA A 108 -5.70 -3.42 -19.40
N ALA A 109 -4.58 -2.71 -19.16
CA ALA A 109 -3.43 -3.26 -18.48
C ALA A 109 -3.71 -3.55 -16.99
N GLY A 110 -4.38 -2.64 -16.28
CA GLY A 110 -4.81 -2.87 -14.91
C GLY A 110 -5.74 -4.08 -14.79
N ASP A 111 -6.74 -4.20 -15.67
CA ASP A 111 -7.65 -5.35 -15.71
C ASP A 111 -6.89 -6.67 -15.98
N TYR A 112 -5.92 -6.63 -16.91
CA TYR A 112 -5.06 -7.78 -17.20
C TYR A 112 -4.21 -8.19 -15.99
N LEU A 113 -3.56 -7.23 -15.32
CA LEU A 113 -2.74 -7.52 -14.14
C LEU A 113 -3.56 -8.15 -13.01
N PHE A 114 -4.78 -7.66 -12.77
CA PHE A 114 -5.72 -8.30 -11.84
C PHE A 114 -6.04 -9.74 -12.25
N ALA A 115 -6.44 -9.96 -13.50
CA ALA A 115 -6.76 -11.30 -14.00
C ALA A 115 -5.55 -12.23 -13.91
N ARG A 116 -4.35 -11.74 -14.25
CA ARG A 116 -3.10 -12.49 -14.19
C ARG A 116 -2.74 -12.90 -12.76
N ALA A 117 -2.92 -12.03 -11.78
CA ALA A 117 -2.70 -12.35 -10.37
C ALA A 117 -3.51 -13.58 -9.92
N PHE A 118 -4.78 -13.63 -10.29
CA PHE A 118 -5.62 -14.78 -9.99
C PHE A 118 -5.22 -16.03 -10.77
N ALA A 119 -4.79 -15.88 -12.01
CA ALA A 119 -4.33 -17.01 -12.83
C ALA A 119 -3.06 -17.64 -12.24
N GLU A 120 -2.08 -16.83 -11.81
CA GLU A 120 -0.86 -17.31 -11.13
C GLU A 120 -1.20 -18.13 -9.89
N LEU A 121 -2.08 -17.61 -9.05
CA LEU A 121 -2.43 -18.25 -7.79
C LEU A 121 -3.33 -19.48 -8.02
N ALA A 122 -4.24 -19.46 -9.00
CA ALA A 122 -5.10 -20.59 -9.33
C ALA A 122 -4.30 -21.77 -9.90
N ALA A 123 -3.18 -21.52 -10.60
CA ALA A 123 -2.31 -22.57 -11.12
C ALA A 123 -1.66 -23.42 -10.03
N THR A 124 -1.57 -22.93 -8.78
CA THR A 124 -1.09 -23.70 -7.63
C THR A 124 -2.08 -24.75 -7.15
N GLY A 125 -3.36 -24.65 -7.53
CA GLY A 125 -4.44 -25.50 -7.02
C GLY A 125 -4.91 -25.13 -5.61
N ASP A 126 -4.31 -24.15 -4.94
CA ASP A 126 -4.70 -23.74 -3.59
C ASP A 126 -5.93 -22.83 -3.62
N ARG A 127 -7.08 -23.43 -3.40
CA ARG A 127 -8.38 -22.73 -3.36
C ARG A 127 -8.52 -21.78 -2.17
N ALA A 128 -7.81 -22.02 -1.07
CA ALA A 128 -7.85 -21.14 0.10
C ALA A 128 -7.06 -19.87 -0.19
N ALA A 129 -5.90 -19.99 -0.81
CA ALA A 129 -5.09 -18.87 -1.26
C ALA A 129 -5.86 -17.96 -2.25
N VAL A 130 -6.47 -18.55 -3.28
CA VAL A 130 -7.31 -17.79 -4.24
C VAL A 130 -8.44 -17.04 -3.53
N ARG A 131 -9.09 -17.67 -2.56
CA ARG A 131 -10.19 -17.06 -1.78
C ARG A 131 -9.70 -15.91 -0.90
N SER A 132 -8.53 -16.06 -0.29
CA SER A 132 -7.90 -15.00 0.51
C SER A 132 -7.59 -13.77 -0.34
N LEU A 133 -6.95 -13.95 -1.51
CA LEU A 133 -6.65 -12.85 -2.44
C LEU A 133 -7.94 -12.19 -2.97
N ALA A 134 -8.97 -12.97 -3.30
CA ALA A 134 -10.25 -12.45 -3.76
C ALA A 134 -10.93 -11.60 -2.69
N GLY A 135 -10.90 -12.02 -1.43
CA GLY A 135 -11.40 -11.24 -0.31
C GLY A 135 -10.67 -9.91 -0.15
N ALA A 136 -9.33 -9.91 -0.26
CA ALA A 136 -8.52 -8.70 -0.21
C ALA A 136 -8.82 -7.75 -1.38
N THR A 137 -8.92 -8.27 -2.60
CA THR A 137 -9.22 -7.47 -3.79
C THR A 137 -10.62 -6.83 -3.71
N LEU A 138 -11.62 -7.57 -3.21
CA LEU A 138 -12.96 -7.01 -2.96
C LEU A 138 -12.91 -5.91 -1.89
N ALA A 139 -12.12 -6.10 -0.84
CA ALA A 139 -11.94 -5.09 0.19
C ALA A 139 -11.29 -3.81 -0.37
N LEU A 140 -10.25 -3.95 -1.21
CA LEU A 140 -9.61 -2.84 -1.92
C LEU A 140 -10.63 -2.01 -2.73
N ALA A 141 -11.45 -2.67 -3.54
CA ALA A 141 -12.49 -1.99 -4.33
C ALA A 141 -13.50 -1.24 -3.46
N ARG A 142 -13.88 -1.83 -2.30
CA ARG A 142 -14.75 -1.17 -1.32
C ARG A 142 -14.05 0.01 -0.64
N GLY A 143 -12.77 -0.11 -0.33
CA GLY A 143 -11.95 0.96 0.24
C GLY A 143 -11.85 2.16 -0.70
N GLU A 144 -11.66 1.90 -2.00
CA GLU A 144 -11.63 2.95 -3.03
C GLU A 144 -13.00 3.64 -3.15
N ALA A 145 -14.09 2.87 -3.20
CA ALA A 145 -15.44 3.45 -3.22
C ALA A 145 -15.73 4.31 -1.99
N LEU A 146 -15.26 3.90 -0.81
CA LEU A 146 -15.38 4.67 0.44
C LEU A 146 -14.57 5.96 0.37
N GLN A 147 -13.33 5.92 -0.15
CA GLN A 147 -12.51 7.12 -0.35
C GLN A 147 -13.23 8.15 -1.22
N ARG A 148 -13.83 7.70 -2.34
CA ARG A 148 -14.59 8.59 -3.22
C ARG A 148 -15.81 9.22 -2.54
N ALA A 149 -16.51 8.45 -1.71
CA ALA A 149 -17.65 8.96 -0.95
C ALA A 149 -17.25 9.99 0.11
N GLN A 150 -16.03 9.91 0.64
CA GLN A 150 -15.48 10.80 1.64
C GLN A 150 -14.74 12.01 1.07
N THR A 151 -14.51 12.07 -0.25
CA THR A 151 -13.79 13.19 -0.88
C THR A 151 -14.49 14.52 -0.59
N HIS A 152 -13.72 15.50 -0.11
CA HIS A 152 -14.18 16.83 0.31
C HIS A 152 -15.19 16.82 1.49
N ASP A 153 -15.24 15.72 2.26
CA ASP A 153 -16.07 15.65 3.47
C ASP A 153 -15.24 15.92 4.74
N PRO A 154 -15.27 17.14 5.29
CA PRO A 154 -14.54 17.50 6.51
C PRO A 154 -15.15 16.88 7.78
N GLU A 155 -16.32 16.24 7.69
CA GLU A 155 -16.99 15.54 8.80
C GLU A 155 -16.60 14.06 8.87
N THR A 156 -15.76 13.57 7.96
CA THR A 156 -15.26 12.19 8.01
C THR A 156 -14.68 11.88 9.38
N SER A 157 -15.19 10.84 10.04
CA SER A 157 -14.72 10.44 11.36
C SER A 157 -13.35 9.71 11.29
N VAL A 158 -12.63 9.68 12.40
CA VAL A 158 -11.40 8.87 12.52
C VAL A 158 -11.70 7.38 12.32
N GLU A 159 -12.86 6.90 12.77
CA GLU A 159 -13.29 5.52 12.60
C GLU A 159 -13.51 5.18 11.12
N ASP A 160 -14.19 6.03 10.37
CA ASP A 160 -14.40 5.87 8.92
C ASP A 160 -13.08 5.90 8.14
N TYR A 161 -12.16 6.78 8.54
CA TYR A 161 -10.81 6.82 7.99
C TYR A 161 -10.05 5.50 8.26
N LEU A 162 -10.05 4.99 9.49
CA LEU A 162 -9.38 3.73 9.85
C LEU A 162 -10.01 2.53 9.13
N GLN A 163 -11.33 2.53 8.95
CA GLN A 163 -12.02 1.53 8.15
C GLN A 163 -11.54 1.57 6.69
N ARG A 164 -11.40 2.75 6.10
CA ARG A 164 -10.85 2.93 4.75
C ARG A 164 -9.41 2.42 4.66
N CYS A 165 -8.53 2.77 5.60
CA CYS A 165 -7.15 2.26 5.66
C CYS A 165 -7.10 0.74 5.76
N SER A 166 -7.95 0.15 6.59
CA SER A 166 -8.10 -1.30 6.70
C SER A 166 -8.46 -1.93 5.36
N LEU A 167 -9.47 -1.38 4.66
CA LEU A 167 -9.97 -1.93 3.40
C LEU A 167 -9.00 -1.70 2.24
N LYS A 168 -8.52 -0.46 2.04
CA LYS A 168 -7.73 -0.08 0.86
C LYS A 168 -6.28 -0.60 0.93
N THR A 169 -5.70 -0.67 2.14
CA THR A 169 -4.29 -1.03 2.34
C THR A 169 -4.13 -2.27 3.22
N GLY A 170 -4.74 -2.29 4.40
CA GLY A 170 -4.54 -3.35 5.39
C GLY A 170 -4.89 -4.75 4.89
N LYS A 171 -6.00 -4.90 4.15
CA LYS A 171 -6.46 -6.21 3.67
C LYS A 171 -5.51 -6.88 2.67
N LEU A 172 -4.74 -6.15 1.88
CA LEU A 172 -3.74 -6.77 1.00
C LEU A 172 -2.47 -7.16 1.78
N PHE A 173 -2.11 -6.43 2.84
CA PHE A 173 -1.06 -6.83 3.77
C PHE A 173 -1.45 -8.08 4.56
N GLU A 174 -2.69 -8.14 5.06
CA GLU A 174 -3.27 -9.34 5.69
C GLU A 174 -3.19 -10.55 4.75
N ALA A 175 -3.63 -10.39 3.49
CA ALA A 175 -3.58 -11.46 2.50
C ALA A 175 -2.14 -11.92 2.22
N ALA A 176 -1.18 -11.00 2.11
CA ALA A 176 0.23 -11.36 1.93
C ALA A 176 0.74 -12.25 3.08
N CYS A 177 0.44 -11.89 4.32
CA CYS A 177 0.83 -12.68 5.49
C CYS A 177 0.11 -14.04 5.56
N LEU A 178 -1.20 -14.07 5.26
CA LEU A 178 -1.96 -15.33 5.22
C LEU A 178 -1.46 -16.28 4.14
N LEU A 179 -1.15 -15.75 2.95
CA LEU A 179 -0.63 -16.53 1.83
C LEU A 179 0.76 -17.08 2.12
N GLY A 180 1.63 -16.28 2.74
CA GLY A 180 2.97 -16.72 3.14
C GLY A 180 2.94 -17.80 4.20
N SER A 181 2.08 -17.65 5.20
CA SER A 181 2.02 -18.53 6.37
C SER A 181 1.13 -19.76 6.21
N GLY A 182 0.49 -19.97 5.04
CA GLY A 182 -0.47 -21.04 4.86
C GLY A 182 -1.76 -20.87 5.67
N GLY A 183 -2.13 -19.62 5.99
CA GLY A 183 -3.39 -19.28 6.63
C GLY A 183 -3.33 -19.02 8.14
N ASP A 184 -2.17 -18.75 8.70
CA ASP A 184 -2.03 -18.35 10.10
C ASP A 184 -2.72 -17.01 10.37
N LYS A 185 -3.74 -17.06 11.23
CA LYS A 185 -4.58 -15.89 11.54
C LYS A 185 -3.81 -14.81 12.32
N SER A 186 -2.89 -15.20 13.20
CA SER A 186 -2.09 -14.24 13.96
C SER A 186 -1.23 -13.41 13.02
N LEU A 187 -0.60 -14.05 12.02
CA LEU A 187 0.14 -13.34 10.98
C LEU A 187 -0.77 -12.54 10.06
N GLY A 188 -2.00 -12.99 9.81
CA GLY A 188 -3.01 -12.18 9.13
C GLY A 188 -3.33 -10.89 9.89
N GLU A 189 -3.57 -10.99 11.20
CA GLU A 189 -3.80 -9.83 12.07
C GLU A 189 -2.59 -8.90 12.15
N PHE A 190 -1.37 -9.48 12.19
CA PHE A 190 -0.12 -8.72 12.04
C PHE A 190 -0.13 -7.89 10.76
N GLY A 191 -0.38 -8.54 9.61
CA GLY A 191 -0.39 -7.88 8.30
C GLY A 191 -1.42 -6.74 8.24
N LEU A 192 -2.64 -6.98 8.75
CA LEU A 192 -3.70 -5.98 8.80
C LEU A 192 -3.27 -4.74 9.60
N ALA A 193 -2.75 -4.95 10.81
CA ALA A 193 -2.33 -3.87 11.68
C ALA A 193 -1.13 -3.10 11.09
N LEU A 194 -0.15 -3.82 10.52
CA LEU A 194 0.99 -3.21 9.83
C LEU A 194 0.56 -2.38 8.62
N GLY A 195 -0.40 -2.87 7.82
CA GLY A 195 -0.92 -2.14 6.66
C GLY A 195 -1.64 -0.85 7.03
N ILE A 196 -2.37 -0.83 8.17
CA ILE A 196 -2.99 0.40 8.70
C ILE A 196 -1.91 1.37 9.18
N ALA A 197 -0.90 0.90 9.94
CA ALA A 197 0.22 1.74 10.37
C ALA A 197 0.98 2.32 9.18
N PHE A 198 1.21 1.51 8.13
CA PHE A 198 1.83 1.93 6.89
C PHE A 198 1.07 3.08 6.21
N GLN A 199 -0.27 2.97 6.11
CA GLN A 199 -1.08 4.01 5.48
C GLN A 199 -1.05 5.30 6.28
N ILE A 200 -1.17 5.23 7.62
CA ILE A 200 -1.10 6.42 8.47
C ILE A 200 0.27 7.11 8.31
N ALA A 201 1.37 6.34 8.27
CA ALA A 201 2.71 6.89 8.06
C ALA A 201 2.86 7.56 6.68
N ASP A 202 2.28 6.99 5.63
CA ASP A 202 2.28 7.57 4.28
C ASP A 202 1.49 8.91 4.24
N ASP A 203 0.35 8.96 4.92
CA ASP A 203 -0.50 10.16 5.02
C ASP A 203 0.19 11.28 5.84
N ILE A 204 0.95 10.93 6.88
CA ILE A 204 1.79 11.90 7.61
C ILE A 204 2.85 12.50 6.70
N LEU A 205 3.53 11.66 5.91
CA LEU A 205 4.55 12.10 4.96
C LEU A 205 3.99 13.02 3.88
N ASP A 206 2.77 12.78 3.39
CA ASP A 206 2.12 13.69 2.44
C ASP A 206 1.89 15.09 3.05
N CYS A 207 1.55 15.18 4.34
CA CYS A 207 1.35 16.45 5.01
C CYS A 207 2.64 17.14 5.47
N ALA A 208 3.65 16.36 5.91
CA ALA A 208 4.90 16.87 6.49
C ALA A 208 6.05 16.94 5.47
N GLY A 209 5.91 16.25 4.33
CA GLY A 209 7.00 15.91 3.44
C GLY A 209 7.63 17.10 2.76
N GLU A 210 8.94 17.15 2.83
CA GLU A 210 9.73 17.97 1.91
C GLU A 210 9.69 17.31 0.52
N THR A 211 9.42 18.11 -0.49
CA THR A 211 9.21 17.73 -1.90
C THR A 211 10.37 16.93 -2.52
N ILE A 212 11.52 16.88 -1.87
CA ILE A 212 12.79 16.37 -2.43
C ILE A 212 12.86 14.81 -2.37
N GLU A 213 12.29 14.15 -1.37
CA GLU A 213 12.53 12.71 -1.16
C GLU A 213 11.43 11.79 -1.71
N THR A 214 10.18 12.24 -1.74
CA THR A 214 9.05 11.40 -2.19
C THR A 214 8.75 11.54 -3.69
N GLY A 215 9.30 12.56 -4.36
CA GLY A 215 8.95 12.90 -5.75
C GLY A 215 7.51 13.37 -5.94
N LYS A 216 6.74 13.49 -4.84
CA LYS A 216 5.38 14.04 -4.81
C LYS A 216 5.42 15.46 -4.23
N ILE A 217 4.56 16.32 -4.72
CA ILE A 217 4.34 17.64 -4.13
C ILE A 217 3.60 17.41 -2.81
N ALA A 218 4.14 17.89 -1.68
CA ALA A 218 3.49 17.79 -0.37
C ALA A 218 2.05 18.30 -0.41
N GLY A 219 1.15 17.66 0.36
CA GLY A 219 -0.26 18.04 0.44
C GLY A 219 -1.10 17.61 -0.76
N THR A 220 -0.75 16.52 -1.42
CA THR A 220 -1.56 15.95 -2.49
C THR A 220 -2.94 15.57 -1.97
N ASP A 221 -3.02 14.92 -0.80
CA ASP A 221 -4.29 14.52 -0.19
C ASP A 221 -5.22 15.72 0.08
N LEU A 222 -4.65 16.83 0.57
CA LEU A 222 -5.42 18.05 0.80
C LEU A 222 -5.94 18.66 -0.52
N ARG A 223 -5.11 18.67 -1.57
CA ARG A 223 -5.52 19.17 -2.90
C ARG A 223 -6.62 18.33 -3.53
N GLU A 224 -6.57 17.02 -3.31
CA GLU A 224 -7.58 16.06 -3.81
C GLU A 224 -8.82 16.00 -2.90
N GLY A 225 -8.77 16.66 -1.74
CA GLY A 225 -9.84 16.63 -0.75
C GLY A 225 -9.99 15.29 -0.05
N THR A 226 -8.93 14.48 -0.01
CA THR A 226 -8.93 13.18 0.67
C THR A 226 -8.74 13.38 2.17
N PRO A 227 -9.73 13.06 3.03
CA PRO A 227 -9.64 13.29 4.47
C PRO A 227 -8.75 12.24 5.14
N THR A 228 -7.44 12.51 5.23
CA THR A 228 -6.47 11.69 5.94
C THR A 228 -6.42 12.01 7.42
N LEU A 229 -5.82 11.13 8.25
CA LEU A 229 -5.83 11.33 9.70
C LEU A 229 -5.28 12.70 10.14
N PRO A 230 -4.11 13.15 9.61
CA PRO A 230 -3.61 14.49 9.94
C PRO A 230 -4.61 15.59 9.57
N LEU A 231 -5.25 15.49 8.41
CA LEU A 231 -6.21 16.49 7.93
C LEU A 231 -7.50 16.48 8.74
N ILE A 232 -8.02 15.31 9.09
CA ILE A 232 -9.21 15.14 9.94
C ILE A 232 -8.97 15.77 11.33
N LEU A 233 -7.83 15.46 11.95
CA LEU A 233 -7.51 15.98 13.28
C LEU A 233 -7.27 17.49 13.24
N ALA A 234 -6.54 17.99 12.25
CA ALA A 234 -6.30 19.42 12.10
C ALA A 234 -7.59 20.20 11.79
N ALA A 235 -8.51 19.66 10.98
CA ALA A 235 -9.78 20.29 10.64
C ALA A 235 -10.73 20.46 11.84
N ARG A 236 -10.53 19.72 12.92
CA ARG A 236 -11.28 19.89 14.18
C ARG A 236 -10.82 21.11 14.96
N GLU A 237 -9.53 21.46 14.84
CA GLU A 237 -8.89 22.52 15.59
C GLU A 237 -8.76 23.84 14.79
N ASP A 238 -8.73 23.76 13.45
CA ASP A 238 -8.52 24.92 12.58
C ASP A 238 -9.57 25.00 11.45
N ALA A 239 -10.34 26.09 11.46
CA ALA A 239 -11.41 26.32 10.49
C ALA A 239 -10.89 26.51 9.05
N SER A 240 -9.64 26.96 8.86
CA SER A 240 -9.05 27.14 7.52
C SER A 240 -8.67 25.79 6.90
N VAL A 241 -8.13 24.85 7.71
CA VAL A 241 -7.88 23.47 7.28
C VAL A 241 -9.19 22.77 6.94
N ARG A 242 -10.22 22.95 7.76
CA ARG A 242 -11.57 22.42 7.51
C ARG A 242 -12.14 22.94 6.19
N ALA A 243 -12.03 24.25 5.95
CA ALA A 243 -12.50 24.86 4.71
C ALA A 243 -11.70 24.35 3.48
N ALA A 244 -10.36 24.23 3.61
CA ALA A 244 -9.50 23.70 2.57
C ALA A 244 -9.85 22.25 2.19
N LEU A 245 -10.07 21.40 3.21
CA LEU A 245 -10.48 19.99 3.00
C LEU A 245 -11.85 19.90 2.31
N ALA A 246 -12.76 20.85 2.59
CA ALA A 246 -14.06 20.97 1.92
C ALA A 246 -14.00 21.56 0.49
N GLY A 247 -12.80 21.72 -0.09
CA GLY A 247 -12.61 22.28 -1.44
C GLY A 247 -12.43 23.81 -1.48
N GLY A 248 -12.19 24.43 -0.35
CA GLY A 248 -11.87 25.86 -0.22
C GLY A 248 -10.41 26.19 -0.52
N PRO A 249 -9.96 27.42 -0.21
CA PRO A 249 -8.59 27.87 -0.44
C PRO A 249 -7.57 27.02 0.30
N LEU A 250 -6.46 26.67 -0.39
CA LEU A 250 -5.37 25.83 0.14
C LEU A 250 -4.24 26.62 0.79
N ASP A 251 -4.23 27.94 0.60
CA ASP A 251 -3.10 28.81 1.01
C ASP A 251 -2.83 28.72 2.51
N GLY A 252 -1.63 28.25 2.86
CA GLY A 252 -1.19 28.11 4.25
C GLY A 252 -1.82 26.97 5.03
N ALA A 253 -2.75 26.20 4.46
CA ALA A 253 -3.47 25.13 5.18
C ALA A 253 -2.53 24.03 5.69
N LEU A 254 -1.52 23.60 4.90
CA LEU A 254 -0.53 22.61 5.35
C LEU A 254 0.31 23.11 6.53
N LEU A 255 0.67 24.39 6.54
CA LEU A 255 1.39 24.98 7.67
C LEU A 255 0.51 24.92 8.95
N ARG A 256 -0.79 25.19 8.82
CA ARG A 256 -1.74 25.06 9.90
C ARG A 256 -1.85 23.62 10.42
N VAL A 257 -1.86 22.62 9.52
CA VAL A 257 -1.84 21.19 9.94
C VAL A 257 -0.67 20.92 10.89
N ALA A 258 0.54 21.42 10.57
CA ALA A 258 1.72 21.25 11.42
C ALA A 258 1.56 21.96 12.79
N GLU A 259 0.90 23.14 12.84
CA GLU A 259 0.72 23.94 14.06
C GLU A 259 -0.32 23.32 15.03
N THR A 260 -1.29 22.52 14.56
CA THR A 260 -2.34 21.93 15.39
C THR A 260 -1.89 20.73 16.24
N GLY A 261 -0.69 20.18 16.02
CA GLY A 261 -0.24 18.93 16.65
C GLY A 261 -0.87 17.68 16.04
N ALA A 262 -1.64 17.81 14.95
CA ALA A 262 -2.31 16.68 14.29
C ALA A 262 -1.33 15.62 13.77
N LEU A 263 -0.15 16.04 13.28
CA LEU A 263 0.91 15.12 12.84
C LEU A 263 1.40 14.23 13.98
N GLN A 264 1.63 14.81 15.16
CA GLN A 264 2.07 14.05 16.34
C GLN A 264 1.01 13.03 16.79
N LEU A 265 -0.25 13.42 16.86
CA LEU A 265 -1.36 12.51 17.21
C LEU A 265 -1.53 11.39 16.19
N SER A 266 -1.32 11.70 14.90
CA SER A 266 -1.34 10.70 13.85
C SER A 266 -0.18 9.71 14.00
N ARG A 267 1.03 10.19 14.34
CA ARG A 267 2.20 9.34 14.62
C ARG A 267 1.93 8.41 15.81
N GLU A 268 1.36 8.92 16.88
CA GLU A 268 0.97 8.09 18.04
C GLU A 268 0.01 6.98 17.65
N THR A 269 -0.97 7.29 16.78
CA THR A 269 -1.90 6.29 16.25
C THR A 269 -1.20 5.24 15.39
N ALA A 270 -0.26 5.63 14.52
CA ALA A 270 0.54 4.69 13.72
C ALA A 270 1.38 3.75 14.62
N LEU A 271 2.00 4.31 15.68
CA LEU A 271 2.76 3.55 16.68
C LEU A 271 1.87 2.57 17.46
N ASP A 272 0.61 2.93 17.75
CA ASP A 272 -0.35 2.03 18.39
C ASP A 272 -0.65 0.82 17.50
N TYR A 273 -0.87 1.02 16.21
CA TYR A 273 -1.05 -0.07 15.26
C TYR A 273 0.21 -0.92 15.09
N ALA A 274 1.39 -0.31 15.08
CA ALA A 274 2.66 -1.03 15.08
C ALA A 274 2.83 -1.91 16.34
N ARG A 275 2.45 -1.40 17.53
CA ARG A 275 2.43 -2.20 18.76
C ARG A 275 1.46 -3.37 18.68
N ARG A 276 0.25 -3.15 18.16
CA ARG A 276 -0.72 -4.24 17.93
C ARG A 276 -0.18 -5.30 16.97
N ALA A 277 0.46 -4.89 15.88
CA ALA A 277 1.11 -5.82 14.97
C ALA A 277 2.13 -6.71 15.70
N ARG A 278 3.04 -6.13 16.49
CA ARG A 278 4.06 -6.90 17.23
C ARG A 278 3.47 -7.93 18.20
N THR A 279 2.30 -7.67 18.80
CA THR A 279 1.65 -8.65 19.70
C THR A 279 1.20 -9.91 18.99
N CYS A 280 1.10 -9.91 17.65
CA CYS A 280 0.71 -11.06 16.85
C CYS A 280 1.89 -11.97 16.46
N LEU A 281 3.14 -11.62 16.84
CA LEU A 281 4.36 -12.31 16.40
C LEU A 281 4.89 -13.36 17.39
N ASP A 282 4.16 -13.65 18.46
CA ASP A 282 4.63 -14.58 19.47
C ASP A 282 4.90 -15.98 18.90
N GLY A 283 6.14 -16.45 19.12
CA GLY A 283 6.59 -17.77 18.65
C GLY A 283 6.92 -17.86 17.17
N HIS A 284 6.79 -16.77 16.38
CA HIS A 284 7.12 -16.83 14.96
C HIS A 284 8.65 -16.87 14.74
N ALA A 285 9.10 -17.75 13.84
CA ALA A 285 10.52 -18.00 13.59
C ALA A 285 11.30 -16.80 13.02
N ARG A 286 10.62 -15.89 12.31
CA ARG A 286 11.18 -14.65 11.75
C ARG A 286 10.61 -13.41 12.44
N ARG A 287 10.40 -13.52 13.75
CA ARG A 287 9.86 -12.42 14.56
C ARG A 287 10.72 -11.16 14.45
N ASP A 288 12.03 -11.30 14.57
CA ASP A 288 12.96 -10.18 14.60
C ASP A 288 12.93 -9.39 13.27
N GLU A 289 12.84 -10.08 12.15
CA GLU A 289 12.74 -9.47 10.82
C GLU A 289 11.38 -8.77 10.61
N LEU A 290 10.29 -9.36 11.09
CA LEU A 290 8.96 -8.76 11.04
C LEU A 290 8.84 -7.54 11.96
N GLU A 291 9.46 -7.57 13.14
CA GLU A 291 9.58 -6.41 14.01
C GLU A 291 10.42 -5.30 13.36
N ALA A 292 11.58 -5.63 12.75
CA ALA A 292 12.41 -4.68 12.02
C ALA A 292 11.67 -4.04 10.84
N LEU A 293 10.83 -4.83 10.13
CA LEU A 293 9.99 -4.31 9.07
C LEU A 293 8.94 -3.34 9.62
N THR A 294 8.37 -3.65 10.78
CA THR A 294 7.40 -2.77 11.46
C THR A 294 8.04 -1.44 11.84
N ASP A 295 9.26 -1.46 12.39
CA ASP A 295 10.03 -0.24 12.69
C ASP A 295 10.26 0.58 11.42
N ALA A 296 10.74 -0.06 10.35
CA ALA A 296 11.02 0.59 9.08
C ALA A 296 9.78 1.19 8.39
N VAL A 297 8.59 0.70 8.71
CA VAL A 297 7.31 1.22 8.20
C VAL A 297 6.88 2.48 8.93
N VAL A 298 7.08 2.54 10.26
CA VAL A 298 6.58 3.64 11.09
C VAL A 298 7.62 4.73 11.29
N ASP A 299 8.91 4.35 11.40
CA ASP A 299 10.03 5.28 11.53
C ASP A 299 10.55 5.76 10.18
N ARG A 300 9.66 5.91 9.20
CA ARG A 300 9.97 6.61 7.95
C ARG A 300 10.25 8.07 8.27
N GLU A 301 11.39 8.32 8.88
CA GLU A 301 12.04 9.60 8.74
C GLU A 301 12.53 9.66 7.31
N SER A 302 11.99 10.63 6.58
CA SER A 302 12.43 11.23 5.32
C SER A 302 13.67 10.60 4.71
#